data_e121deec79fafbe0407e95be7486e8a8
#
_entry.id   e121deec79fafbe0407e95be7486e8a8
#
_cell.length_a   1.000
_cell.length_b   1.000
_cell.length_c   1.000
_cell.angle_alpha   90.00
_cell.angle_beta   90.00
_cell.angle_gamma   90.00
#
_symmetry.space_group_name_H-M   'P 1'
#
loop_
_entity.id
_entity.type
_entity.pdbx_description
1 polymer ?
#
loop_
_entity_poly.entity_id
_entity_poly.type
_entity_poly.pdbx_seq_one_letter_code
_entity_poly.pdbx_strand_id
1 'polypeptide(L)'
;MLRGYPFRNGRYSMDWHGFSHDDQSIIGQATPTGGFLYPHHPWSLHPTPYTLHRDAVASFTISPRPYRELTRQALRAFYYQRTAMPIIEPYAEGYARPAGHPDTLVLVHASAATAERPENTIISSSGGWYDAGDYNKYIVNSGYTMGVFLMAYEQQRAYYDTLHLNIPESTLPVPDMLAEAMYNIRWMMTMQDTDGGVYHKLTEPDFEGFIHPTECQKPRYVVLKTTPATLDLAATLALAARIYAPYEHVYPGFVAEATEAAKHAYEWAKANPAIYYDQPTMNEQFTPAITTGAYDDYDAQDEFYWAATELYLLTHDPIYRNEALGYCPAQFTPATWGNVAELASLEWMLHPASVEAFAQERQAALLAHLQPYIEEAETNSVHRSPYGNRAEDFFWGCNSEGCCWRGIECLYAYHLTGNERYLINAERCLNHVLGQNATGYCFVTGFGTHSPKQPHHRLSNIYPNGPLPGFLIGGPNRERQDDGIDGVTYPKNVSADESYLDFRPSYATNEVTINWNVTLFALTAGLDAQQ
;
A
#
# COMPACT_ATOMS: atom_id res chain seq x y z
N MET A 1 21.50 -6.21 -4.36
CA MET A 1 20.86 -5.71 -3.13
C MET A 1 21.85 -4.79 -2.45
N LEU A 2 21.66 -3.48 -2.55
CA LEU A 2 22.47 -2.51 -1.83
C LEU A 2 22.14 -2.63 -0.35
N ARG A 3 23.09 -3.06 0.48
CA ARG A 3 22.90 -3.10 1.93
C ARG A 3 23.15 -1.69 2.46
N GLY A 4 22.15 -1.12 3.13
CA GLY A 4 22.29 0.17 3.83
C GLY A 4 23.41 0.12 4.87
N TYR A 5 24.19 1.19 4.97
CA TYR A 5 25.23 1.36 5.97
C TYR A 5 24.78 2.32 7.06
N PRO A 6 25.16 2.10 8.30
CA PRO A 6 25.01 3.12 9.32
C PRO A 6 26.05 4.22 9.09
N PHE A 7 25.58 5.43 8.78
CA PHE A 7 26.45 6.60 8.72
C PHE A 7 26.65 7.18 10.11
N ARG A 8 27.87 7.08 10.62
CA ARG A 8 28.37 8.01 11.62
C ARG A 8 29.34 8.96 10.91
N ASN A 9 28.93 10.22 10.75
CA ASN A 9 29.76 11.38 10.40
C ASN A 9 30.78 11.19 9.26
N GLY A 10 30.32 11.16 8.01
CA GLY A 10 31.21 11.24 6.84
C GLY A 10 30.47 11.09 5.52
N ARG A 11 30.43 12.14 4.73
CA ARG A 11 29.89 12.10 3.36
C ARG A 11 30.91 11.46 2.44
N TYR A 12 30.50 10.47 1.65
CA TYR A 12 31.36 9.87 0.62
C TYR A 12 30.68 10.00 -0.75
N SER A 13 31.44 10.45 -1.78
CA SER A 13 31.12 10.27 -3.19
C SER A 13 32.11 9.28 -3.79
N MET A 14 31.67 8.46 -4.72
CA MET A 14 32.56 7.61 -5.49
C MET A 14 32.73 8.19 -6.89
N ASP A 15 33.95 8.57 -7.25
CA ASP A 15 34.33 8.82 -8.64
C ASP A 15 34.91 7.52 -9.22
N TRP A 16 34.34 7.08 -10.34
CA TRP A 16 34.78 5.89 -11.06
C TRP A 16 35.83 6.27 -12.10
N HIS A 17 37.04 5.79 -11.95
CA HIS A 17 38.05 5.87 -12.97
C HIS A 17 38.41 4.48 -13.49
N GLY A 18 37.85 4.12 -14.64
CA GLY A 18 38.30 3.05 -15.51
C GLY A 18 37.92 1.62 -15.13
N PHE A 19 37.39 0.89 -16.09
CA PHE A 19 37.25 -0.56 -16.04
C PHE A 19 38.48 -1.21 -16.71
N SER A 20 39.06 -2.21 -16.06
CA SER A 20 39.94 -3.17 -16.72
C SER A 20 39.17 -4.44 -17.02
N HIS A 21 39.24 -4.91 -18.27
CA HIS A 21 38.45 -6.05 -18.75
C HIS A 21 38.97 -7.42 -18.27
N ASP A 22 40.18 -7.46 -17.71
CA ASP A 22 40.89 -8.71 -17.39
C ASP A 22 40.90 -9.04 -15.89
N ASP A 23 40.51 -8.10 -15.02
CA ASP A 23 40.38 -8.33 -13.58
C ASP A 23 38.94 -8.08 -13.15
N GLN A 24 38.28 -9.09 -12.59
CA GLN A 24 36.91 -9.01 -12.07
C GLN A 24 36.79 -8.13 -10.80
N SER A 25 37.72 -7.20 -10.59
CA SER A 25 37.72 -6.26 -9.47
C SER A 25 37.52 -4.84 -9.96
N ILE A 26 36.56 -4.14 -9.35
CA ILE A 26 36.35 -2.70 -9.55
C ILE A 26 37.16 -1.96 -8.50
N ILE A 27 38.12 -1.15 -8.90
CA ILE A 27 38.89 -0.28 -8.01
C ILE A 27 38.34 1.14 -8.16
N GLY A 28 37.64 1.62 -7.13
CA GLY A 28 37.13 2.99 -7.03
C GLY A 28 37.75 3.74 -5.87
N GLN A 29 38.03 5.04 -6.02
CA GLN A 29 38.36 5.92 -4.92
C GLN A 29 37.10 6.63 -4.42
N ALA A 30 36.83 6.52 -3.12
CA ALA A 30 35.79 7.30 -2.46
C ALA A 30 36.34 8.68 -2.09
N THR A 31 35.75 9.75 -2.56
CA THR A 31 36.03 11.13 -2.11
C THR A 31 34.90 11.64 -1.21
N PRO A 32 35.20 12.51 -0.22
CA PRO A 32 34.18 12.95 0.74
C PRO A 32 33.29 14.07 0.22
N THR A 33 32.64 13.90 -0.91
CA THR A 33 31.66 14.86 -1.43
C THR A 33 30.48 14.11 -2.06
N GLY A 34 29.41 14.10 -1.32
CA GLY A 34 28.20 13.34 -1.49
C GLY A 34 27.58 13.28 -2.89
N GLY A 35 27.26 12.08 -3.30
CA GLY A 35 26.41 11.72 -4.41
C GLY A 35 26.77 10.36 -4.97
N PHE A 36 25.80 9.45 -5.09
CA PHE A 36 25.93 8.29 -5.95
C PHE A 36 25.72 8.75 -7.39
N LEU A 37 26.69 8.49 -8.27
CA LEU A 37 26.52 8.64 -9.72
C LEU A 37 26.28 7.25 -10.31
N TYR A 38 25.13 7.07 -10.94
CA TYR A 38 24.85 5.88 -11.75
C TYR A 38 25.50 6.03 -13.13
N PRO A 39 26.18 5.02 -13.65
CA PRO A 39 26.61 5.03 -15.03
C PRO A 39 25.43 4.72 -15.94
N HIS A 40 24.97 5.69 -16.71
CA HIS A 40 24.05 5.48 -17.82
C HIS A 40 24.77 4.78 -19.00
N HIS A 41 24.74 3.46 -19.02
CA HIS A 41 25.03 2.67 -20.24
C HIS A 41 24.28 1.34 -20.21
N PRO A 42 23.77 0.87 -21.37
CA PRO A 42 23.06 -0.40 -21.46
C PRO A 42 24.05 -1.55 -21.30
N TRP A 43 24.09 -2.16 -20.12
CA TRP A 43 24.91 -3.33 -19.84
C TRP A 43 24.04 -4.58 -19.90
N SER A 44 24.38 -5.49 -20.80
CA SER A 44 23.94 -6.87 -20.71
C SER A 44 24.82 -7.58 -19.67
N LEU A 45 24.41 -7.55 -18.39
CA LEU A 45 25.21 -8.15 -17.33
C LEU A 45 24.52 -9.39 -16.78
N HIS A 46 25.25 -10.50 -16.76
CA HIS A 46 24.92 -11.63 -15.92
C HIS A 46 25.07 -11.24 -14.43
N PRO A 47 24.24 -11.75 -13.52
CA PRO A 47 24.39 -11.49 -12.08
C PRO A 47 25.79 -11.91 -11.62
N THR A 48 26.62 -10.95 -11.26
CA THR A 48 27.98 -11.22 -10.78
C THR A 48 28.15 -10.53 -9.41
N PRO A 49 28.63 -11.23 -8.36
CA PRO A 49 28.94 -10.61 -7.09
C PRO A 49 30.18 -9.72 -7.19
N TYR A 50 30.10 -8.50 -6.68
CA TYR A 50 31.20 -7.56 -6.60
C TYR A 50 31.56 -7.25 -5.15
N THR A 51 32.83 -7.01 -4.88
CA THR A 51 33.31 -6.65 -3.55
C THR A 51 34.10 -5.35 -3.62
N LEU A 52 33.71 -4.36 -2.82
CA LEU A 52 34.44 -3.10 -2.65
C LEU A 52 35.39 -3.24 -1.45
N HIS A 53 36.66 -2.97 -1.68
CA HIS A 53 37.69 -3.03 -0.64
C HIS A 53 38.19 -1.62 -0.31
N ARG A 54 37.83 -1.09 0.84
CA ARG A 54 38.56 -0.11 1.63
C ARG A 54 37.98 -0.03 3.03
N ASP A 55 38.72 -0.47 4.05
CA ASP A 55 38.42 -0.42 5.50
C ASP A 55 37.00 -0.90 5.93
N ALA A 56 36.06 -1.00 5.01
CA ALA A 56 34.77 -1.66 5.14
C ALA A 56 34.50 -2.46 3.86
N VAL A 57 34.31 -3.77 4.00
CA VAL A 57 33.96 -4.65 2.88
C VAL A 57 32.45 -4.66 2.70
N ALA A 58 31.98 -4.15 1.57
CA ALA A 58 30.60 -4.30 1.16
C ALA A 58 30.51 -5.23 -0.05
N SER A 59 29.67 -6.25 0.05
CA SER A 59 29.34 -7.12 -1.07
C SER A 59 27.98 -6.73 -1.63
N PHE A 60 27.86 -6.57 -2.92
CA PHE A 60 26.58 -6.30 -3.61
C PHE A 60 26.52 -7.09 -4.91
N THR A 61 25.30 -7.31 -5.38
CA THR A 61 25.02 -7.98 -6.66
C THR A 61 24.47 -6.94 -7.62
N ILE A 62 25.08 -6.82 -8.80
CA ILE A 62 24.49 -6.05 -9.89
C ILE A 62 23.45 -6.94 -10.56
N SER A 63 22.23 -6.44 -10.65
CA SER A 63 21.10 -7.12 -11.27
C SER A 63 20.35 -6.13 -12.16
N PRO A 64 19.81 -6.56 -13.30
CA PRO A 64 18.92 -5.72 -14.10
C PRO A 64 17.60 -5.41 -13.38
N ARG A 65 17.27 -6.14 -12.32
CA ARG A 65 16.07 -5.93 -11.49
C ARG A 65 16.43 -6.04 -10.01
N PRO A 66 17.08 -5.01 -9.44
CA PRO A 66 17.62 -5.05 -8.08
C PRO A 66 16.54 -5.13 -6.99
N TYR A 67 15.33 -4.66 -7.26
CA TYR A 67 14.23 -4.64 -6.31
C TYR A 67 13.25 -5.82 -6.45
N ARG A 68 13.45 -6.72 -7.43
CA ARG A 68 12.51 -7.82 -7.74
C ARG A 68 12.15 -8.68 -6.53
N GLU A 69 13.13 -9.04 -5.70
CA GLU A 69 12.85 -9.84 -4.50
C GLU A 69 12.14 -9.03 -3.42
N LEU A 70 12.46 -7.76 -3.29
CA LEU A 70 11.74 -6.86 -2.40
C LEU A 70 10.27 -6.71 -2.84
N THR A 71 10.03 -6.47 -4.13
CA THR A 71 8.68 -6.43 -4.69
C THR A 71 7.91 -7.73 -4.46
N ARG A 72 8.58 -8.87 -4.71
CA ARG A 72 7.99 -10.20 -4.49
C ARG A 72 7.56 -10.39 -3.04
N GLN A 73 8.42 -10.07 -2.08
CA GLN A 73 8.09 -10.23 -0.66
C GLN A 73 7.05 -9.21 -0.18
N ALA A 74 7.08 -7.97 -0.69
CA ALA A 74 6.06 -6.98 -0.38
C ALA A 74 4.67 -7.40 -0.88
N LEU A 75 4.58 -8.06 -2.05
CA LEU A 75 3.34 -8.68 -2.53
C LEU A 75 2.95 -9.93 -1.73
N ARG A 76 3.92 -10.76 -1.34
CA ARG A 76 3.65 -11.93 -0.48
C ARG A 76 3.16 -11.56 0.92
N ALA A 77 3.42 -10.35 1.38
CA ALA A 77 2.87 -9.86 2.63
C ALA A 77 1.33 -9.94 2.64
N PHE A 78 0.66 -9.68 1.51
CA PHE A 78 -0.79 -9.86 1.38
C PHE A 78 -1.21 -11.33 1.50
N TYR A 79 -0.47 -12.25 0.91
CA TYR A 79 -0.73 -13.69 1.08
C TYR A 79 -0.66 -14.10 2.56
N TYR A 80 0.30 -13.58 3.32
CA TYR A 80 0.38 -13.85 4.76
C TYR A 80 -0.77 -13.23 5.56
N GLN A 81 -1.38 -12.15 5.07
CA GLN A 81 -2.56 -11.52 5.68
C GLN A 81 -3.89 -12.23 5.35
N ARG A 82 -3.93 -13.22 4.48
CA ARG A 82 -5.17 -13.93 4.14
C ARG A 82 -5.86 -14.51 5.37
N THR A 83 -7.15 -14.28 5.51
CA THR A 83 -8.01 -14.88 6.54
C THR A 83 -8.62 -16.19 6.06
N ALA A 84 -9.32 -16.93 6.90
CA ALA A 84 -10.18 -18.07 6.58
C ALA A 84 -9.48 -19.30 5.95
N MET A 85 -8.21 -19.22 5.59
CA MET A 85 -7.45 -20.34 5.04
C MET A 85 -6.14 -20.56 5.79
N PRO A 86 -5.61 -21.80 5.82
CA PRO A 86 -4.29 -22.06 6.37
C PRO A 86 -3.20 -21.56 5.39
N ILE A 87 -2.10 -21.06 5.93
CA ILE A 87 -0.86 -20.83 5.18
C ILE A 87 0.00 -22.06 5.36
N ILE A 88 0.25 -22.80 4.29
CA ILE A 88 0.90 -24.12 4.33
C ILE A 88 2.11 -24.21 3.41
N GLU A 89 3.05 -25.12 3.73
CA GLU A 89 4.17 -25.41 2.83
C GLU A 89 3.68 -26.10 1.53
N PRO A 90 4.28 -25.84 0.36
CA PRO A 90 5.51 -25.04 0.17
C PRO A 90 5.29 -23.51 0.05
N TYR A 91 4.05 -23.06 0.11
CA TYR A 91 3.71 -21.64 -0.11
C TYR A 91 4.03 -20.75 1.10
N ALA A 92 4.13 -21.33 2.29
CA ALA A 92 4.41 -20.59 3.52
C ALA A 92 5.84 -20.04 3.61
N GLU A 93 6.80 -20.65 2.91
CA GLU A 93 8.23 -20.29 2.96
C GLU A 93 8.78 -20.20 4.39
N GLY A 94 8.37 -21.12 5.27
CA GLY A 94 8.78 -21.20 6.68
C GLY A 94 7.86 -20.47 7.65
N TYR A 95 6.77 -19.85 7.18
CA TYR A 95 5.79 -19.12 7.98
C TYR A 95 4.39 -19.77 7.93
N ALA A 96 4.36 -21.10 8.09
CA ALA A 96 3.11 -21.84 8.09
C ALA A 96 2.26 -21.53 9.33
N ARG A 97 0.95 -21.47 9.15
CA ARG A 97 -0.04 -21.31 10.21
C ARG A 97 -1.39 -21.93 9.84
N PRO A 98 -2.18 -22.39 10.82
CA PRO A 98 -3.57 -22.78 10.57
C PRO A 98 -4.44 -21.57 10.17
N ALA A 99 -5.64 -21.86 9.66
CA ALA A 99 -6.64 -20.86 9.36
C ALA A 99 -7.07 -20.10 10.62
N GLY A 100 -7.27 -18.80 10.48
CA GLY A 100 -7.92 -17.96 11.50
C GLY A 100 -9.13 -17.26 10.91
N HIS A 101 -10.08 -16.86 11.76
CA HIS A 101 -11.26 -16.05 11.41
C HIS A 101 -11.97 -16.56 10.12
N PRO A 102 -12.65 -17.70 10.17
CA PRO A 102 -13.37 -18.23 9.00
C PRO A 102 -14.49 -17.32 8.54
N ASP A 103 -14.96 -16.41 9.39
CA ASP A 103 -16.00 -15.39 9.14
C ASP A 103 -17.26 -15.94 8.43
N THR A 104 -17.62 -17.19 8.76
CA THR A 104 -18.84 -17.84 8.26
C THR A 104 -20.06 -17.56 9.14
N LEU A 105 -19.86 -17.00 10.34
CA LEU A 105 -20.89 -16.68 11.33
C LEU A 105 -20.70 -15.24 11.81
N VAL A 106 -20.83 -14.28 10.89
CA VAL A 106 -20.70 -12.86 11.19
C VAL A 106 -22.10 -12.31 11.50
N LEU A 107 -22.19 -11.54 12.57
CA LEU A 107 -23.44 -10.95 13.05
C LEU A 107 -23.67 -9.57 12.42
N VAL A 108 -24.89 -9.28 12.06
CA VAL A 108 -25.29 -7.92 11.74
C VAL A 108 -25.43 -7.14 13.05
N HIS A 109 -24.57 -6.14 13.23
CA HIS A 109 -24.61 -5.24 14.38
C HIS A 109 -25.89 -4.38 14.36
N ALA A 110 -26.36 -3.95 15.53
CA ALA A 110 -27.57 -3.12 15.63
C ALA A 110 -27.53 -1.86 14.76
N SER A 111 -26.32 -1.25 14.56
CA SER A 111 -26.13 -0.09 13.67
C SER A 111 -26.36 -0.40 12.18
N ALA A 112 -26.24 -1.66 11.81
CA ALA A 112 -26.39 -2.13 10.42
C ALA A 112 -27.76 -2.79 10.15
N ALA A 113 -28.61 -2.90 11.17
CA ALA A 113 -29.88 -3.61 11.10
C ALA A 113 -30.86 -2.96 10.12
N THR A 114 -31.51 -3.77 9.31
CA THR A 114 -32.62 -3.38 8.42
C THR A 114 -33.82 -4.30 8.65
N ALA A 115 -34.93 -4.04 7.97
CA ALA A 115 -36.10 -4.93 8.03
C ALA A 115 -35.79 -6.32 7.42
N GLU A 116 -34.97 -6.36 6.37
CA GLU A 116 -34.55 -7.56 5.65
C GLU A 116 -33.43 -8.31 6.37
N ARG A 117 -32.58 -7.57 7.07
CA ARG A 117 -31.46 -8.09 7.88
C ARG A 117 -31.48 -7.50 9.28
N PRO A 118 -32.35 -8.00 10.19
CA PRO A 118 -32.38 -7.55 11.59
C PRO A 118 -31.05 -7.75 12.30
N GLU A 119 -30.89 -7.04 13.42
CA GLU A 119 -29.78 -7.27 14.35
C GLU A 119 -29.60 -8.76 14.67
N ASN A 120 -28.34 -9.18 14.77
CA ASN A 120 -27.92 -10.58 14.98
C ASN A 120 -28.26 -11.55 13.84
N THR A 121 -28.72 -11.06 12.68
CA THR A 121 -28.74 -11.89 11.49
C THR A 121 -27.33 -12.40 11.21
N ILE A 122 -27.21 -13.71 10.94
CA ILE A 122 -25.92 -14.33 10.60
C ILE A 122 -25.71 -14.25 9.10
N ILE A 123 -24.57 -13.70 8.69
CA ILE A 123 -24.10 -13.70 7.31
C ILE A 123 -22.73 -14.38 7.23
N SER A 124 -22.35 -14.82 6.03
CA SER A 124 -20.99 -15.31 5.75
C SER A 124 -20.22 -14.25 4.97
N SER A 125 -19.05 -13.86 5.49
CA SER A 125 -18.13 -12.90 4.85
C SER A 125 -16.70 -13.40 4.96
N SER A 126 -16.48 -14.62 4.45
CA SER A 126 -15.21 -15.35 4.52
C SER A 126 -14.18 -14.81 3.53
N GLY A 127 -12.89 -15.00 3.84
CA GLY A 127 -11.79 -14.57 2.99
C GLY A 127 -11.35 -13.13 3.24
N GLY A 128 -10.58 -12.58 2.31
CA GLY A 128 -9.96 -11.27 2.42
C GLY A 128 -8.70 -11.25 3.27
N TRP A 129 -8.13 -10.07 3.42
CA TRP A 129 -6.91 -9.83 4.20
C TRP A 129 -7.24 -9.24 5.57
N TYR A 130 -6.46 -9.62 6.59
CA TYR A 130 -6.36 -8.77 7.77
C TYR A 130 -5.82 -7.41 7.36
N ASP A 131 -6.30 -6.37 8.00
CA ASP A 131 -6.02 -4.99 7.60
C ASP A 131 -4.59 -4.55 7.94
N ALA A 132 -4.25 -4.67 9.21
CA ALA A 132 -3.04 -4.09 9.78
C ALA A 132 -2.34 -5.04 10.75
N GLY A 133 -1.86 -4.51 11.87
CA GLY A 133 -1.37 -5.31 12.97
C GLY A 133 -2.45 -6.09 13.71
N ASP A 134 -3.71 -5.87 13.42
CA ASP A 134 -4.90 -6.49 14.01
C ASP A 134 -5.50 -7.61 13.15
N TYR A 135 -6.71 -8.08 13.53
CA TYR A 135 -7.43 -9.16 12.84
C TYR A 135 -8.76 -8.72 12.23
N ASN A 136 -8.99 -7.42 12.10
CA ASN A 136 -10.21 -6.89 11.49
C ASN A 136 -10.02 -6.62 9.99
N LYS A 137 -11.12 -6.30 9.31
CA LYS A 137 -11.15 -6.02 7.87
C LYS A 137 -12.01 -4.78 7.61
N TYR A 138 -11.48 -3.82 6.88
CA TYR A 138 -12.10 -2.50 6.66
C TYR A 138 -12.21 -2.23 5.17
N ILE A 139 -13.41 -1.82 4.72
CA ILE A 139 -13.65 -1.62 3.28
C ILE A 139 -12.95 -0.36 2.77
N VAL A 140 -13.00 0.75 3.50
CA VAL A 140 -12.36 2.00 3.07
C VAL A 140 -10.86 1.79 2.83
N ASN A 141 -10.17 1.19 3.80
CA ASN A 141 -8.74 0.90 3.63
C ASN A 141 -8.45 -0.15 2.54
N SER A 142 -9.31 -1.17 2.41
CA SER A 142 -9.21 -2.15 1.30
C SER A 142 -9.47 -1.51 -0.06
N GLY A 143 -10.39 -0.52 -0.17
CA GLY A 143 -10.69 0.19 -1.41
C GLY A 143 -9.47 0.92 -1.94
N TYR A 144 -8.88 1.80 -1.13
CA TYR A 144 -7.62 2.47 -1.48
C TYR A 144 -6.52 1.47 -1.85
N THR A 145 -6.32 0.43 -1.01
CA THR A 145 -5.32 -0.60 -1.27
C THR A 145 -5.53 -1.28 -2.61
N MET A 146 -6.76 -1.67 -2.94
CA MET A 146 -7.08 -2.31 -4.20
C MET A 146 -6.95 -1.37 -5.40
N GLY A 147 -7.29 -0.10 -5.22
CA GLY A 147 -7.06 0.93 -6.23
C GLY A 147 -5.60 0.99 -6.64
N VAL A 148 -4.70 1.23 -5.69
CA VAL A 148 -3.25 1.27 -5.95
C VAL A 148 -2.73 -0.07 -6.49
N PHE A 149 -3.22 -1.20 -5.96
CA PHE A 149 -2.82 -2.55 -6.36
C PHE A 149 -3.14 -2.81 -7.84
N LEU A 150 -4.35 -2.54 -8.26
CA LEU A 150 -4.81 -2.81 -9.62
C LEU A 150 -4.24 -1.80 -10.63
N MET A 151 -4.14 -0.52 -10.26
CA MET A 151 -3.48 0.50 -11.09
C MET A 151 -1.99 0.20 -11.30
N ALA A 152 -1.27 -0.28 -10.28
CA ALA A 152 0.11 -0.72 -10.43
C ALA A 152 0.23 -1.87 -11.44
N TYR A 153 -0.69 -2.83 -11.42
CA TYR A 153 -0.74 -3.88 -12.44
C TYR A 153 -0.98 -3.31 -13.83
N GLU A 154 -1.96 -2.42 -13.98
CA GLU A 154 -2.29 -1.83 -15.29
C GLU A 154 -1.10 -1.13 -15.93
N GLN A 155 -0.31 -0.41 -15.14
CA GLN A 155 0.87 0.30 -15.61
C GLN A 155 2.04 -0.62 -15.96
N GLN A 156 2.24 -1.69 -15.21
CA GLN A 156 3.44 -2.53 -15.28
C GLN A 156 3.11 -4.00 -15.58
N ARG A 157 2.11 -4.26 -16.43
CA ARG A 157 1.63 -5.62 -16.79
C ARG A 157 2.77 -6.58 -17.10
N ALA A 158 3.66 -6.21 -18.03
CA ALA A 158 4.76 -7.08 -18.44
C ALA A 158 5.73 -7.45 -17.31
N TYR A 159 5.85 -6.60 -16.30
CA TYR A 159 6.63 -6.89 -15.11
C TYR A 159 5.93 -7.92 -14.23
N TYR A 160 4.67 -7.67 -13.89
CA TYR A 160 3.89 -8.52 -12.99
C TYR A 160 3.53 -9.86 -13.62
N ASP A 161 3.32 -9.94 -14.93
CA ASP A 161 3.07 -11.18 -15.66
C ASP A 161 4.24 -12.20 -15.51
N THR A 162 5.43 -11.72 -15.17
CA THR A 162 6.62 -12.55 -14.95
C THR A 162 7.01 -12.70 -13.48
N LEU A 163 6.28 -12.08 -12.55
CA LEU A 163 6.58 -12.10 -11.13
C LEU A 163 5.83 -13.25 -10.44
N HIS A 164 6.56 -14.28 -10.03
CA HIS A 164 5.99 -15.43 -9.32
C HIS A 164 6.02 -15.23 -7.82
N LEU A 165 4.84 -15.32 -7.18
CA LEU A 165 4.69 -15.16 -5.74
C LEU A 165 4.81 -16.47 -4.96
N ASN A 166 4.69 -17.63 -5.60
CA ASN A 166 4.60 -18.92 -4.93
C ASN A 166 3.41 -18.97 -3.96
N ILE A 167 2.22 -18.78 -4.50
CA ILE A 167 0.94 -18.90 -3.78
C ILE A 167 0.15 -20.10 -4.33
N PRO A 168 -0.87 -20.61 -3.64
CA PRO A 168 -1.64 -21.77 -4.12
C PRO A 168 -2.19 -21.62 -5.55
N GLU A 169 -2.52 -20.40 -5.94
CA GLU A 169 -3.08 -20.04 -7.23
C GLU A 169 -2.03 -19.88 -8.36
N SER A 170 -0.72 -19.96 -8.08
CA SER A 170 0.35 -19.78 -9.08
C SER A 170 0.31 -20.80 -10.23
N THR A 171 -0.55 -21.81 -10.17
CA THR A 171 -0.80 -22.75 -11.26
C THR A 171 -1.90 -22.31 -12.22
N LEU A 172 -2.66 -21.27 -11.89
CA LEU A 172 -3.72 -20.73 -12.74
C LEU A 172 -3.11 -19.92 -13.89
N PRO A 173 -3.77 -19.86 -15.06
CA PRO A 173 -3.31 -19.06 -16.20
C PRO A 173 -3.69 -17.57 -16.03
N VAL A 174 -3.29 -16.98 -14.92
CA VAL A 174 -3.44 -15.57 -14.53
C VAL A 174 -2.19 -15.16 -13.75
N PRO A 175 -1.73 -13.91 -13.85
CA PRO A 175 -0.62 -13.44 -13.02
C PRO A 175 -0.88 -13.62 -11.52
N ASP A 176 0.13 -14.09 -10.78
CA ASP A 176 0.01 -14.36 -9.33
C ASP A 176 -0.49 -13.13 -8.56
N MET A 177 -0.07 -11.93 -8.97
CA MET A 177 -0.56 -10.68 -8.39
C MET A 177 -2.08 -10.55 -8.50
N LEU A 178 -2.65 -10.83 -9.66
CA LEU A 178 -4.10 -10.78 -9.85
C LEU A 178 -4.81 -11.92 -9.11
N ALA A 179 -4.21 -13.10 -9.02
CA ALA A 179 -4.77 -14.19 -8.21
C ALA A 179 -4.84 -13.80 -6.72
N GLU A 180 -3.81 -13.10 -6.20
CA GLU A 180 -3.81 -12.57 -4.84
C GLU A 180 -4.87 -11.48 -4.64
N ALA A 181 -5.00 -10.55 -5.58
CA ALA A 181 -6.00 -9.49 -5.54
C ALA A 181 -7.43 -10.06 -5.53
N MET A 182 -7.70 -11.10 -6.32
CA MET A 182 -9.01 -11.76 -6.37
C MET A 182 -9.45 -12.29 -5.01
N TYR A 183 -8.51 -12.73 -4.16
CA TYR A 183 -8.82 -13.21 -2.81
C TYR A 183 -9.49 -12.13 -1.95
N ASN A 184 -9.00 -10.90 -2.03
CA ASN A 184 -9.59 -9.77 -1.30
C ASN A 184 -10.84 -9.21 -1.98
N ILE A 185 -10.85 -9.10 -3.31
CA ILE A 185 -12.03 -8.64 -4.08
C ILE A 185 -13.25 -9.51 -3.75
N ARG A 186 -13.09 -10.82 -3.71
CA ARG A 186 -14.20 -11.74 -3.36
C ARG A 186 -14.75 -11.48 -1.96
N TRP A 187 -13.89 -11.18 -1.00
CA TRP A 187 -14.35 -10.76 0.33
C TRP A 187 -15.07 -9.40 0.29
N MET A 188 -14.52 -8.40 -0.38
CA MET A 188 -15.15 -7.08 -0.49
C MET A 188 -16.58 -7.19 -1.06
N MET A 189 -16.77 -8.04 -2.06
CA MET A 189 -18.11 -8.30 -2.63
C MET A 189 -19.11 -8.87 -1.61
N THR A 190 -18.63 -9.65 -0.62
CA THR A 190 -19.51 -10.18 0.46
C THR A 190 -19.98 -9.10 1.43
N MET A 191 -19.34 -7.95 1.44
CA MET A 191 -19.67 -6.81 2.29
C MET A 191 -20.78 -5.92 1.69
N GLN A 192 -21.16 -6.15 0.45
CA GLN A 192 -22.30 -5.49 -0.18
C GLN A 192 -23.62 -6.14 0.26
N ASP A 193 -24.55 -5.33 0.76
CA ASP A 193 -25.89 -5.76 1.11
C ASP A 193 -26.81 -5.79 -0.15
N THR A 194 -27.97 -6.41 -0.02
CA THR A 194 -28.95 -6.61 -1.10
C THR A 194 -29.52 -5.31 -1.67
N ASP A 195 -29.44 -4.22 -0.93
CA ASP A 195 -29.85 -2.89 -1.38
C ASP A 195 -28.74 -2.12 -2.14
N GLY A 196 -27.53 -2.68 -2.22
CA GLY A 196 -26.35 -2.10 -2.86
C GLY A 196 -25.38 -1.41 -1.92
N GLY A 197 -25.81 -1.03 -0.72
CA GLY A 197 -24.95 -0.41 0.29
C GLY A 197 -23.92 -1.38 0.87
N VAL A 198 -22.78 -0.87 1.31
CA VAL A 198 -21.64 -1.66 1.76
C VAL A 198 -21.36 -1.43 3.23
N TYR A 199 -21.26 -2.51 4.00
CA TYR A 199 -20.86 -2.47 5.40
C TYR A 199 -19.46 -1.90 5.54
N HIS A 200 -19.29 -0.93 6.46
CA HIS A 200 -18.04 -0.18 6.62
C HIS A 200 -16.84 -1.08 6.98
N LYS A 201 -17.07 -2.03 7.88
CA LYS A 201 -16.05 -3.00 8.31
C LYS A 201 -16.65 -4.29 8.83
N LEU A 202 -15.81 -5.35 8.84
CA LEU A 202 -16.04 -6.60 9.55
C LEU A 202 -15.06 -6.66 10.72
N THR A 203 -15.58 -6.65 11.95
CA THR A 203 -14.79 -6.36 13.14
C THR A 203 -15.20 -7.17 14.35
N GLU A 204 -14.28 -7.28 15.29
CA GLU A 204 -14.54 -7.60 16.69
C GLU A 204 -15.02 -6.36 17.45
N PRO A 205 -15.65 -6.48 18.63
CA PRO A 205 -16.02 -5.31 19.45
C PRO A 205 -14.81 -4.48 19.88
N ASP A 206 -13.72 -5.14 20.23
CA ASP A 206 -12.44 -4.57 20.64
C ASP A 206 -11.29 -5.43 20.13
N PHE A 207 -10.08 -4.87 20.03
CA PHE A 207 -8.92 -5.58 19.52
C PHE A 207 -8.58 -6.83 20.34
N GLU A 208 -8.20 -7.91 19.67
CA GLU A 208 -7.56 -9.06 20.30
C GLU A 208 -6.15 -8.71 20.82
N GLY A 209 -5.69 -9.45 21.80
CA GLY A 209 -4.29 -9.42 22.22
C GLY A 209 -3.32 -9.93 21.15
N PHE A 210 -2.04 -9.97 21.48
CA PHE A 210 -1.02 -10.61 20.61
C PHE A 210 -1.08 -12.14 20.79
N ILE A 211 -2.18 -12.75 20.38
CA ILE A 211 -2.46 -14.19 20.44
C ILE A 211 -2.56 -14.77 19.03
N HIS A 212 -2.49 -16.09 18.92
CA HIS A 212 -2.65 -16.77 17.65
C HIS A 212 -4.09 -16.60 17.12
N PRO A 213 -4.32 -16.42 15.81
CA PRO A 213 -5.66 -16.17 15.26
C PRO A 213 -6.66 -17.33 15.51
N THR A 214 -6.17 -18.55 15.78
CA THR A 214 -7.02 -19.68 16.18
C THR A 214 -7.49 -19.63 17.64
N GLU A 215 -6.91 -18.76 18.45
CA GLU A 215 -7.26 -18.55 19.85
C GLU A 215 -8.31 -17.45 20.03
N CYS A 216 -8.57 -16.68 18.98
CA CYS A 216 -9.57 -15.62 18.99
C CYS A 216 -10.99 -16.20 19.15
N GLN A 217 -11.74 -15.68 20.11
CA GLN A 217 -13.08 -16.18 20.45
C GLN A 217 -14.15 -15.10 20.40
N LYS A 218 -13.78 -13.85 20.12
CA LYS A 218 -14.73 -12.74 20.09
C LYS A 218 -15.70 -12.89 18.93
N PRO A 219 -16.97 -12.47 19.11
CA PRO A 219 -17.91 -12.44 17.99
C PRO A 219 -17.46 -11.43 16.93
N ARG A 220 -17.82 -11.72 15.69
CA ARG A 220 -17.52 -10.86 14.54
C ARG A 220 -18.79 -10.16 14.09
N TYR A 221 -18.68 -8.88 13.74
CA TYR A 221 -19.79 -8.04 13.32
C TYR A 221 -19.50 -7.33 12.00
N VAL A 222 -20.52 -7.17 11.17
CA VAL A 222 -20.57 -6.10 10.18
C VAL A 222 -21.33 -4.93 10.80
N VAL A 223 -20.82 -3.71 10.58
CA VAL A 223 -21.40 -2.48 11.15
C VAL A 223 -22.03 -1.61 10.06
N LEU A 224 -22.58 -0.48 10.44
CA LEU A 224 -23.22 0.52 9.57
C LEU A 224 -22.69 0.51 8.13
N LYS A 225 -23.59 0.57 7.15
CA LYS A 225 -23.25 0.84 5.75
C LYS A 225 -22.93 2.32 5.59
N THR A 226 -21.86 2.64 4.85
CA THR A 226 -21.41 4.03 4.67
C THR A 226 -21.23 4.40 3.21
N THR A 227 -21.34 5.68 2.91
CA THR A 227 -21.16 6.22 1.56
C THR A 227 -19.72 6.02 1.07
N PRO A 228 -18.65 6.36 1.81
CA PRO A 228 -17.27 6.11 1.39
C PRO A 228 -17.03 4.62 1.09
N ALA A 229 -17.30 3.71 2.02
CA ALA A 229 -17.09 2.27 1.79
C ALA A 229 -17.88 1.73 0.58
N THR A 230 -19.08 2.26 0.33
CA THR A 230 -19.89 1.86 -0.81
C THR A 230 -19.29 2.32 -2.14
N LEU A 231 -18.75 3.53 -2.19
CA LEU A 231 -18.10 4.09 -3.37
C LEU A 231 -16.72 3.45 -3.61
N ASP A 232 -15.96 3.16 -2.56
CA ASP A 232 -14.71 2.41 -2.64
C ASP A 232 -14.92 1.02 -3.27
N LEU A 233 -15.99 0.32 -2.87
CA LEU A 233 -16.35 -0.94 -3.53
C LEU A 233 -16.71 -0.70 -4.99
N ALA A 234 -17.51 0.34 -5.30
CA ALA A 234 -17.91 0.65 -6.67
C ALA A 234 -16.70 0.90 -7.58
N ALA A 235 -15.76 1.74 -7.14
CA ALA A 235 -14.54 2.05 -7.85
C ALA A 235 -13.65 0.80 -8.04
N THR A 236 -13.40 0.07 -6.95
CA THR A 236 -12.58 -1.16 -6.97
C THR A 236 -13.14 -2.18 -7.94
N LEU A 237 -14.46 -2.43 -7.93
CA LEU A 237 -15.07 -3.44 -8.80
C LEU A 237 -15.12 -2.99 -10.27
N ALA A 238 -15.34 -1.71 -10.54
CA ALA A 238 -15.28 -1.18 -11.90
C ALA A 238 -13.88 -1.30 -12.50
N LEU A 239 -12.83 -0.93 -11.74
CA LEU A 239 -11.43 -1.12 -12.12
C LEU A 239 -11.10 -2.60 -12.30
N ALA A 240 -11.50 -3.45 -11.35
CA ALA A 240 -11.29 -4.89 -11.44
C ALA A 240 -11.97 -5.49 -12.69
N ALA A 241 -13.20 -5.11 -13.02
CA ALA A 241 -13.90 -5.59 -14.21
C ALA A 241 -13.10 -5.29 -15.49
N ARG A 242 -12.46 -4.10 -15.60
CA ARG A 242 -11.58 -3.74 -16.73
C ARG A 242 -10.35 -4.65 -16.78
N ILE A 243 -9.68 -4.82 -15.64
CA ILE A 243 -8.40 -5.53 -15.57
C ILE A 243 -8.58 -7.03 -15.76
N TYR A 244 -9.65 -7.62 -15.22
CA TYR A 244 -9.91 -9.06 -15.32
C TYR A 244 -10.62 -9.49 -16.61
N ALA A 245 -11.06 -8.57 -17.47
CA ALA A 245 -11.70 -8.91 -18.73
C ALA A 245 -10.91 -9.93 -19.60
N PRO A 246 -9.58 -9.85 -19.72
CA PRO A 246 -8.79 -10.87 -20.44
C PRO A 246 -8.76 -12.24 -19.74
N TYR A 247 -9.10 -12.29 -18.47
CA TYR A 247 -9.05 -13.49 -17.62
C TYR A 247 -10.44 -14.08 -17.30
N GLU A 248 -11.47 -13.72 -18.09
CA GLU A 248 -12.83 -14.24 -17.95
C GLU A 248 -12.89 -15.78 -18.04
N HIS A 249 -11.96 -16.40 -18.79
CA HIS A 249 -11.83 -17.85 -18.88
C HIS A 249 -11.31 -18.50 -17.59
N VAL A 250 -10.64 -17.74 -16.70
CA VAL A 250 -10.18 -18.19 -15.36
C VAL A 250 -11.24 -17.93 -14.32
N TYR A 251 -11.93 -16.79 -14.42
CA TYR A 251 -12.96 -16.33 -13.49
C TYR A 251 -14.30 -16.09 -14.21
N PRO A 252 -14.97 -17.16 -14.68
CA PRO A 252 -16.19 -17.03 -15.49
C PRO A 252 -17.30 -16.28 -14.78
N GLY A 253 -17.87 -15.29 -15.45
CA GLY A 253 -18.96 -14.45 -14.94
C GLY A 253 -18.50 -13.29 -14.04
N PHE A 254 -17.22 -13.22 -13.64
CA PHE A 254 -16.73 -12.20 -12.72
C PHE A 254 -16.91 -10.78 -13.27
N VAL A 255 -16.59 -10.55 -14.54
CA VAL A 255 -16.69 -9.20 -15.14
C VAL A 255 -18.13 -8.67 -15.08
N ALA A 256 -19.09 -9.51 -15.41
CA ALA A 256 -20.52 -9.12 -15.33
C ALA A 256 -20.96 -8.89 -13.88
N GLU A 257 -20.60 -9.79 -12.96
CA GLU A 257 -20.92 -9.70 -11.54
C GLU A 257 -20.34 -8.41 -10.92
N ALA A 258 -19.06 -8.13 -11.16
CA ALA A 258 -18.38 -6.93 -10.66
C ALA A 258 -18.98 -5.64 -11.24
N THR A 259 -19.29 -5.64 -12.54
CA THR A 259 -19.91 -4.48 -13.19
C THR A 259 -21.28 -4.13 -12.59
N GLU A 260 -22.13 -5.12 -12.38
CA GLU A 260 -23.48 -4.89 -11.80
C GLU A 260 -23.38 -4.52 -10.32
N ALA A 261 -22.48 -5.13 -9.55
CA ALA A 261 -22.24 -4.78 -8.16
C ALA A 261 -21.71 -3.34 -8.02
N ALA A 262 -20.77 -2.92 -8.88
CA ALA A 262 -20.25 -1.56 -8.91
C ALA A 262 -21.35 -0.52 -9.19
N LYS A 263 -22.18 -0.75 -10.20
CA LYS A 263 -23.31 0.13 -10.52
C LYS A 263 -24.32 0.20 -9.38
N HIS A 264 -24.65 -0.94 -8.78
CA HIS A 264 -25.60 -1.01 -7.68
C HIS A 264 -25.10 -0.25 -6.44
N ALA A 265 -23.79 -0.38 -6.12
CA ALA A 265 -23.15 0.40 -5.07
C ALA A 265 -23.21 1.91 -5.37
N TYR A 266 -22.86 2.30 -6.58
CA TYR A 266 -22.87 3.71 -6.99
C TYR A 266 -24.26 4.34 -6.89
N GLU A 267 -25.31 3.64 -7.35
CA GLU A 267 -26.70 4.12 -7.24
C GLU A 267 -27.18 4.19 -5.79
N TRP A 268 -26.77 3.24 -4.93
CA TRP A 268 -27.04 3.33 -3.50
C TRP A 268 -26.38 4.57 -2.89
N ALA A 269 -25.11 4.84 -3.20
CA ALA A 269 -24.40 6.00 -2.71
C ALA A 269 -25.05 7.32 -3.16
N LYS A 270 -25.52 7.41 -4.41
CA LYS A 270 -26.29 8.57 -4.90
C LYS A 270 -27.59 8.80 -4.14
N ALA A 271 -28.26 7.73 -3.72
CA ALA A 271 -29.47 7.80 -2.89
C ALA A 271 -29.15 8.12 -1.41
N ASN A 272 -27.92 7.85 -0.97
CA ASN A 272 -27.43 8.00 0.40
C ASN A 272 -26.07 8.75 0.43
N PRO A 273 -26.00 10.02 -0.01
CA PRO A 273 -24.74 10.67 -0.34
C PRO A 273 -23.89 11.12 0.87
N ALA A 274 -24.36 10.94 2.10
CA ALA A 274 -23.71 11.47 3.30
C ALA A 274 -23.96 10.58 4.54
N ILE A 275 -23.82 9.27 4.39
CA ILE A 275 -23.81 8.35 5.53
C ILE A 275 -22.35 8.04 5.87
N TYR A 276 -21.86 8.62 6.96
CA TYR A 276 -20.49 8.50 7.42
C TYR A 276 -20.40 7.63 8.67
N TYR A 277 -19.24 7.03 8.89
CA TYR A 277 -18.95 6.25 10.08
C TYR A 277 -18.41 7.15 11.20
N ASP A 278 -19.26 7.44 12.17
CA ASP A 278 -18.90 8.14 13.41
C ASP A 278 -18.96 7.15 14.56
N GLN A 279 -17.82 6.55 14.88
CA GLN A 279 -17.75 5.47 15.88
C GLN A 279 -18.18 5.91 17.28
N PRO A 280 -17.78 7.07 17.83
CA PRO A 280 -18.29 7.55 19.11
C PRO A 280 -19.81 7.68 19.13
N THR A 281 -20.40 8.36 18.15
CA THR A 281 -21.86 8.54 18.05
C THR A 281 -22.60 7.19 17.88
N MET A 282 -22.03 6.28 17.08
CA MET A 282 -22.59 4.93 16.93
C MET A 282 -22.60 4.17 18.27
N ASN A 283 -21.52 4.26 19.04
CA ASN A 283 -21.37 3.57 20.32
C ASN A 283 -22.29 4.14 21.42
N GLU A 284 -22.74 5.41 21.31
CA GLU A 284 -23.75 5.97 22.21
C GLU A 284 -25.13 5.39 21.96
N GLN A 285 -25.41 4.92 20.74
CA GLN A 285 -26.74 4.50 20.30
C GLN A 285 -26.91 2.98 20.25
N PHE A 286 -25.83 2.24 20.03
CA PHE A 286 -25.89 0.81 19.72
C PHE A 286 -24.92 -0.01 20.60
N THR A 287 -25.25 -1.28 20.78
CA THR A 287 -24.44 -2.25 21.54
C THR A 287 -24.24 -3.53 20.71
N PRO A 288 -23.08 -4.24 20.89
CA PRO A 288 -21.94 -3.87 21.75
C PRO A 288 -21.20 -2.66 21.19
N ALA A 289 -20.53 -1.88 22.05
CA ALA A 289 -19.65 -0.82 21.58
C ALA A 289 -18.50 -1.40 20.75
N ILE A 290 -18.13 -0.72 19.68
CA ILE A 290 -17.03 -1.10 18.79
C ILE A 290 -15.88 -0.12 19.01
N THR A 291 -14.70 -0.64 19.37
CA THR A 291 -13.52 0.18 19.73
C THR A 291 -12.28 -0.14 18.89
N THR A 292 -12.44 -0.93 17.84
CA THR A 292 -11.39 -1.18 16.82
C THR A 292 -11.21 0.04 15.92
N GLY A 293 -10.24 0.03 15.00
CA GLY A 293 -9.97 1.15 14.09
C GLY A 293 -11.25 1.69 13.44
N ALA A 294 -11.41 3.00 13.41
CA ALA A 294 -12.61 3.63 12.88
C ALA A 294 -12.57 3.71 11.34
N TYR A 295 -11.46 4.17 10.77
CA TYR A 295 -11.35 4.55 9.35
C TYR A 295 -12.49 5.50 8.98
N ASP A 296 -12.72 6.50 9.87
CA ASP A 296 -13.75 7.51 9.74
C ASP A 296 -13.37 8.50 8.63
N ASP A 297 -14.26 8.58 7.65
CA ASP A 297 -14.20 9.53 6.56
C ASP A 297 -15.52 10.29 6.51
N TYR A 298 -15.45 11.61 6.52
CA TYR A 298 -16.58 12.52 6.58
C TYR A 298 -16.81 13.32 5.29
N ASP A 299 -16.07 12.99 4.24
CA ASP A 299 -16.27 13.50 2.88
C ASP A 299 -16.34 12.31 1.92
N ALA A 300 -17.27 12.30 1.01
CA ALA A 300 -17.42 11.26 -0.01
C ALA A 300 -17.23 11.82 -1.43
N GLN A 301 -16.80 13.07 -1.56
CA GLN A 301 -16.69 13.73 -2.86
C GLN A 301 -15.58 13.09 -3.70
N ASP A 302 -14.51 12.73 -3.09
CA ASP A 302 -13.34 12.12 -3.74
C ASP A 302 -13.61 10.65 -4.12
N GLU A 303 -14.38 9.90 -3.32
CA GLU A 303 -14.84 8.56 -3.70
C GLU A 303 -15.87 8.62 -4.84
N PHE A 304 -16.79 9.59 -4.83
CA PHE A 304 -17.67 9.82 -5.99
C PHE A 304 -16.87 10.12 -7.25
N TYR A 305 -15.81 10.94 -7.13
CA TYR A 305 -14.91 11.24 -8.23
C TYR A 305 -14.25 9.98 -8.77
N TRP A 306 -13.69 9.15 -7.90
CA TRP A 306 -13.01 7.93 -8.29
C TRP A 306 -13.98 6.88 -8.83
N ALA A 307 -15.08 6.60 -8.15
CA ALA A 307 -16.06 5.61 -8.59
C ALA A 307 -16.69 5.99 -9.95
N ALA A 308 -17.06 7.25 -10.15
CA ALA A 308 -17.57 7.71 -11.43
C ALA A 308 -16.51 7.63 -12.55
N THR A 309 -15.24 7.91 -12.25
CA THR A 309 -14.12 7.76 -13.19
C THR A 309 -14.00 6.32 -13.65
N GLU A 310 -13.94 5.37 -12.72
CA GLU A 310 -13.78 3.94 -13.05
C GLU A 310 -15.01 3.38 -13.79
N LEU A 311 -16.20 3.77 -13.38
CA LEU A 311 -17.44 3.39 -14.09
C LEU A 311 -17.48 3.94 -15.51
N TYR A 312 -16.97 5.15 -15.74
CA TYR A 312 -16.83 5.68 -17.09
C TYR A 312 -15.83 4.89 -17.92
N LEU A 313 -14.65 4.61 -17.37
CA LEU A 313 -13.62 3.85 -18.07
C LEU A 313 -14.07 2.41 -18.40
N LEU A 314 -14.92 1.82 -17.56
CA LEU A 314 -15.51 0.51 -17.79
C LEU A 314 -16.62 0.53 -18.83
N THR A 315 -17.56 1.48 -18.73
CA THR A 315 -18.82 1.45 -19.49
C THR A 315 -18.85 2.36 -20.71
N HIS A 316 -18.00 3.37 -20.74
CA HIS A 316 -18.02 4.50 -21.68
C HIS A 316 -19.31 5.31 -21.66
N ASP A 317 -20.14 5.18 -20.62
CA ASP A 317 -21.36 5.99 -20.48
C ASP A 317 -21.00 7.43 -20.09
N PRO A 318 -21.39 8.43 -20.92
CA PRO A 318 -21.07 9.83 -20.67
C PRO A 318 -21.68 10.40 -19.38
N ILE A 319 -22.67 9.74 -18.78
CA ILE A 319 -23.25 10.14 -17.50
C ILE A 319 -22.15 10.09 -16.42
N TYR A 320 -21.45 8.97 -16.29
CA TYR A 320 -20.38 8.81 -15.31
C TYR A 320 -19.22 9.79 -15.55
N ARG A 321 -18.84 10.03 -16.81
CA ARG A 321 -17.84 11.04 -17.13
C ARG A 321 -18.24 12.43 -16.63
N ASN A 322 -19.49 12.84 -16.87
CA ASN A 322 -19.94 14.16 -16.46
C ASN A 322 -20.03 14.28 -14.94
N GLU A 323 -20.45 13.22 -14.26
CA GLU A 323 -20.47 13.15 -12.81
C GLU A 323 -19.03 13.21 -12.24
N ALA A 324 -18.09 12.43 -12.78
CA ALA A 324 -16.67 12.48 -12.38
C ALA A 324 -16.09 13.90 -12.52
N LEU A 325 -16.26 14.53 -13.67
CA LEU A 325 -15.78 15.90 -13.86
C LEU A 325 -16.43 16.90 -12.90
N GLY A 326 -17.66 16.64 -12.47
CA GLY A 326 -18.39 17.45 -11.48
C GLY A 326 -17.90 17.28 -10.05
N TYR A 327 -17.38 16.11 -9.70
CA TYR A 327 -16.85 15.79 -8.38
C TYR A 327 -15.34 16.08 -8.23
N CYS A 328 -14.63 16.35 -9.33
CA CYS A 328 -13.19 16.59 -9.27
C CYS A 328 -12.86 17.74 -8.31
N PRO A 329 -12.00 17.51 -7.29
CA PRO A 329 -11.63 18.57 -6.37
C PRO A 329 -10.76 19.64 -7.05
N ALA A 330 -10.93 20.88 -6.61
CA ALA A 330 -10.18 22.02 -7.14
C ALA A 330 -8.68 21.95 -6.80
N GLN A 331 -8.35 21.33 -5.66
CA GLN A 331 -6.97 21.18 -5.19
C GLN A 331 -6.50 19.75 -5.46
N PHE A 332 -5.22 19.63 -5.81
CA PHE A 332 -4.54 18.34 -5.90
C PHE A 332 -4.10 17.93 -4.48
N THR A 333 -4.51 16.74 -4.05
CA THR A 333 -4.19 16.19 -2.74
C THR A 333 -3.63 14.78 -2.94
N PRO A 334 -2.47 14.42 -2.35
CA PRO A 334 -1.94 13.07 -2.41
C PRO A 334 -2.94 12.04 -1.89
N ALA A 335 -2.99 10.88 -2.55
CA ALA A 335 -3.94 9.84 -2.19
C ALA A 335 -3.58 9.15 -0.88
N THR A 336 -4.59 8.94 -0.06
CA THR A 336 -4.58 8.16 1.17
C THR A 336 -5.87 7.35 1.26
N TRP A 337 -6.04 6.53 2.29
CA TRP A 337 -7.30 5.82 2.51
C TRP A 337 -8.50 6.76 2.76
N GLY A 338 -8.26 7.96 3.30
CA GLY A 338 -9.30 8.98 3.54
C GLY A 338 -9.31 10.09 2.49
N ASN A 339 -8.59 9.95 1.38
CA ASN A 339 -8.71 10.81 0.21
C ASN A 339 -8.21 10.08 -1.05
N VAL A 340 -9.12 9.62 -1.88
CA VAL A 340 -8.82 8.81 -3.07
C VAL A 340 -8.85 9.62 -4.38
N ALA A 341 -9.05 10.94 -4.33
CA ALA A 341 -9.21 11.78 -5.52
C ALA A 341 -8.04 11.72 -6.51
N GLU A 342 -6.82 11.54 -6.01
CA GLU A 342 -5.66 11.44 -6.89
C GLU A 342 -5.70 10.16 -7.73
N LEU A 343 -6.24 9.04 -7.22
CA LEU A 343 -6.37 7.80 -8.01
C LEU A 343 -7.17 8.07 -9.28
N ALA A 344 -8.32 8.76 -9.16
CA ALA A 344 -9.10 9.18 -10.32
C ALA A 344 -8.32 10.10 -11.26
N SER A 345 -7.58 11.04 -10.71
CA SER A 345 -6.77 11.98 -11.51
C SER A 345 -5.67 11.26 -12.31
N LEU A 346 -5.03 10.26 -11.70
CA LEU A 346 -4.02 9.42 -12.37
C LEU A 346 -4.64 8.59 -13.50
N GLU A 347 -5.84 8.02 -13.30
CA GLU A 347 -6.58 7.30 -14.34
C GLU A 347 -6.91 8.20 -15.54
N TRP A 348 -7.37 9.44 -15.31
CA TRP A 348 -7.60 10.38 -16.40
C TRP A 348 -6.34 10.75 -17.18
N MET A 349 -5.19 10.86 -16.50
CA MET A 349 -3.90 11.13 -17.15
C MET A 349 -3.43 9.94 -18.00
N LEU A 350 -3.73 8.71 -17.60
CA LEU A 350 -3.39 7.49 -18.33
C LEU A 350 -4.36 7.21 -19.48
N HIS A 351 -5.61 7.64 -19.38
CA HIS A 351 -6.70 7.40 -20.34
C HIS A 351 -7.30 8.70 -20.90
N PRO A 352 -6.51 9.58 -21.56
CA PRO A 352 -6.92 10.94 -21.91
C PRO A 352 -7.89 11.03 -23.10
N ALA A 353 -8.12 9.95 -23.87
CA ALA A 353 -8.73 9.96 -25.21
C ALA A 353 -10.07 10.72 -25.34
N SER A 354 -10.83 10.91 -24.25
CA SER A 354 -12.10 11.64 -24.25
C SER A 354 -12.11 12.94 -23.45
N VAL A 355 -11.00 13.24 -22.77
CA VAL A 355 -10.85 14.35 -21.80
C VAL A 355 -9.46 14.97 -21.83
N GLU A 356 -8.84 15.04 -23.00
CA GLU A 356 -7.43 15.42 -23.17
C GLU A 356 -7.07 16.74 -22.44
N ALA A 357 -7.88 17.77 -22.56
CA ALA A 357 -7.62 19.06 -21.89
C ALA A 357 -7.68 18.94 -20.36
N PHE A 358 -8.58 18.13 -19.83
CA PHE A 358 -8.70 17.85 -18.41
C PHE A 358 -7.52 17.00 -17.90
N ALA A 359 -7.13 15.98 -18.65
CA ALA A 359 -5.95 15.17 -18.33
C ALA A 359 -4.67 16.02 -18.28
N GLN A 360 -4.50 16.95 -19.20
CA GLN A 360 -3.37 17.90 -19.21
C GLN A 360 -3.42 18.84 -17.99
N GLU A 361 -4.60 19.28 -17.57
CA GLU A 361 -4.77 20.08 -16.35
C GLU A 361 -4.36 19.27 -15.09
N ARG A 362 -4.79 18.03 -14.97
CA ARG A 362 -4.38 17.14 -13.86
C ARG A 362 -2.89 16.87 -13.87
N GLN A 363 -2.29 16.63 -15.04
CA GLN A 363 -0.84 16.50 -15.17
C GLN A 363 -0.11 17.76 -14.70
N ALA A 364 -0.58 18.94 -15.11
CA ALA A 364 0.03 20.20 -14.65
C ALA A 364 -0.08 20.35 -13.12
N ALA A 365 -1.19 19.94 -12.52
CA ALA A 365 -1.38 19.96 -11.07
C ALA A 365 -0.41 19.01 -10.34
N LEU A 366 -0.24 17.78 -10.82
CA LEU A 366 0.74 16.81 -10.30
C LEU A 366 2.16 17.37 -10.35
N LEU A 367 2.58 17.92 -11.51
CA LEU A 367 3.93 18.48 -11.67
C LEU A 367 4.15 19.68 -10.76
N ALA A 368 3.15 20.54 -10.60
CA ALA A 368 3.20 21.71 -9.69
C ALA A 368 3.27 21.25 -8.22
N HIS A 369 2.56 20.20 -7.86
CA HIS A 369 2.63 19.58 -6.52
C HIS A 369 4.04 19.08 -6.21
N LEU A 370 4.66 18.32 -7.14
CA LEU A 370 5.98 17.73 -6.95
C LEU A 370 7.14 18.74 -6.95
N GLN A 371 6.98 19.87 -7.65
CA GLN A 371 8.06 20.85 -7.87
C GLN A 371 8.79 21.29 -6.60
N PRO A 372 8.12 21.75 -5.51
CA PRO A 372 8.80 22.24 -4.31
C PRO A 372 9.57 21.15 -3.57
N TYR A 373 9.09 19.92 -3.56
CA TYR A 373 9.76 18.80 -2.89
C TYR A 373 11.03 18.38 -3.63
N ILE A 374 10.97 18.37 -4.97
CA ILE A 374 12.12 18.02 -5.81
C ILE A 374 13.20 19.11 -5.75
N GLU A 375 12.80 20.40 -5.77
CA GLU A 375 13.74 21.50 -5.59
C GLU A 375 14.44 21.46 -4.23
N GLU A 376 13.71 21.17 -3.17
CA GLU A 376 14.28 21.01 -1.83
C GLU A 376 15.24 19.82 -1.77
N ALA A 377 14.90 18.68 -2.37
CA ALA A 377 15.77 17.52 -2.47
C ALA A 377 17.12 17.84 -3.13
N GLU A 378 17.09 18.66 -4.17
CA GLU A 378 18.28 18.99 -4.95
C GLU A 378 19.17 20.04 -4.28
N THR A 379 18.59 20.97 -3.52
CA THR A 379 19.28 22.16 -3.00
C THR A 379 19.63 22.07 -1.51
N ASN A 380 18.74 21.56 -0.67
CA ASN A 380 18.82 21.68 0.79
C ASN A 380 18.80 20.36 1.55
N SER A 381 18.33 19.26 0.90
CA SER A 381 18.16 17.99 1.59
C SER A 381 19.48 17.30 1.90
N VAL A 382 19.66 16.85 3.14
CA VAL A 382 20.83 16.07 3.58
C VAL A 382 20.91 14.73 2.85
N HIS A 383 19.76 14.08 2.64
CA HIS A 383 19.64 12.78 1.96
C HIS A 383 19.32 12.91 0.48
N ARG A 384 19.17 14.14 -0.03
CA ARG A 384 18.75 14.45 -1.40
C ARG A 384 17.43 13.77 -1.80
N SER A 385 16.58 13.47 -0.83
CA SER A 385 15.27 12.90 -1.03
C SER A 385 14.20 13.98 -1.09
N PRO A 386 13.16 13.87 -1.92
CA PRO A 386 12.02 14.78 -1.89
C PRO A 386 11.11 14.52 -0.69
N TYR A 387 11.55 13.71 0.26
CA TYR A 387 10.87 13.35 1.49
C TYR A 387 11.81 13.39 2.69
N GLY A 388 11.26 13.67 3.88
CA GLY A 388 11.99 13.66 5.15
C GLY A 388 12.81 14.92 5.41
N ASN A 389 12.46 16.03 4.78
CA ASN A 389 13.15 17.32 4.92
C ASN A 389 12.47 18.26 5.93
N ARG A 390 11.23 17.97 6.32
CA ARG A 390 10.38 18.78 7.19
C ARG A 390 9.85 17.95 8.34
N ALA A 391 9.59 18.58 9.49
CA ALA A 391 9.00 17.88 10.62
C ALA A 391 7.59 17.33 10.31
N GLU A 392 6.86 17.99 9.43
CA GLU A 392 5.53 17.62 8.97
C GLU A 392 5.51 16.33 8.13
N ASP A 393 6.65 15.96 7.53
CA ASP A 393 6.78 14.73 6.76
C ASP A 393 6.64 13.47 7.66
N PHE A 394 6.81 13.61 8.98
CA PHE A 394 6.83 12.49 9.93
C PHE A 394 5.54 12.41 10.74
N PHE A 395 4.64 11.58 10.28
CA PHE A 395 3.31 11.31 10.85
C PHE A 395 3.01 9.81 10.84
N TRP A 396 1.90 9.38 11.39
CA TRP A 396 1.52 7.98 11.42
C TRP A 396 1.32 7.42 10.00
N GLY A 397 2.15 6.44 9.59
CA GLY A 397 2.12 5.89 8.23
C GLY A 397 3.01 6.62 7.22
N CYS A 398 3.85 7.53 7.66
CA CYS A 398 4.64 8.44 6.82
C CYS A 398 5.53 7.75 5.79
N ASN A 399 6.03 6.54 6.05
CA ASN A 399 6.84 5.80 5.08
C ASN A 399 6.04 5.41 3.83
N SER A 400 4.73 5.22 3.96
CA SER A 400 3.83 4.95 2.85
C SER A 400 3.29 6.23 2.23
N GLU A 401 2.38 6.90 2.94
CA GLU A 401 1.58 8.02 2.43
C GLU A 401 2.42 9.27 2.14
N GLY A 402 3.52 9.45 2.88
CA GLY A 402 4.46 10.54 2.63
C GLY A 402 5.57 10.16 1.66
N CYS A 403 6.24 9.03 1.87
CA CYS A 403 7.48 8.67 1.19
C CYS A 403 7.25 7.82 -0.07
N CYS A 404 6.67 6.61 0.08
CA CYS A 404 6.48 5.71 -1.07
C CYS A 404 5.50 6.33 -2.08
N TRP A 405 4.41 6.96 -1.60
CA TRP A 405 3.44 7.59 -2.48
C TRP A 405 4.07 8.71 -3.30
N ARG A 406 4.89 9.57 -2.70
CA ARG A 406 5.65 10.58 -3.44
C ARG A 406 6.59 9.98 -4.48
N GLY A 407 7.17 8.83 -4.19
CA GLY A 407 7.94 8.06 -5.18
C GLY A 407 7.07 7.58 -6.36
N ILE A 408 5.83 7.14 -6.09
CA ILE A 408 4.85 6.75 -7.09
C ILE A 408 4.43 7.95 -7.94
N GLU A 409 4.09 9.09 -7.33
CA GLU A 409 3.83 10.35 -8.05
C GLU A 409 4.97 10.73 -9.00
N CYS A 410 6.21 10.57 -8.54
CA CYS A 410 7.40 10.79 -9.38
C CYS A 410 7.46 9.79 -10.54
N LEU A 411 7.10 8.52 -10.36
CA LEU A 411 7.05 7.55 -11.47
C LEU A 411 5.98 7.92 -12.50
N TYR A 412 4.80 8.38 -12.07
CA TYR A 412 3.78 8.90 -12.98
C TYR A 412 4.29 10.13 -13.75
N ALA A 413 4.91 11.08 -13.05
CA ALA A 413 5.49 12.26 -13.70
C ALA A 413 6.59 11.88 -14.71
N TYR A 414 7.41 10.87 -14.40
CA TYR A 414 8.38 10.32 -15.35
C TYR A 414 7.70 9.70 -16.56
N HIS A 415 6.70 8.84 -16.36
CA HIS A 415 5.95 8.21 -17.45
C HIS A 415 5.30 9.23 -18.39
N LEU A 416 4.71 10.28 -17.83
CA LEU A 416 3.99 11.32 -18.58
C LEU A 416 4.93 12.29 -19.32
N THR A 417 6.15 12.52 -18.81
CA THR A 417 7.06 13.57 -19.34
C THR A 417 8.34 13.05 -19.97
N GLY A 418 8.75 11.82 -19.65
CA GLY A 418 10.06 11.27 -20.01
C GLY A 418 11.24 11.94 -19.30
N ASN A 419 11.00 12.80 -18.29
CA ASN A 419 12.05 13.53 -17.61
C ASN A 419 12.67 12.69 -16.47
N GLU A 420 13.91 12.24 -16.66
CA GLU A 420 14.68 11.40 -15.73
C GLU A 420 14.81 12.01 -14.31
N ARG A 421 14.65 13.32 -14.17
CA ARG A 421 14.65 13.98 -12.86
C ARG A 421 13.63 13.36 -11.92
N TYR A 422 12.46 12.99 -12.42
CA TYR A 422 11.42 12.34 -11.63
C TYR A 422 11.80 10.91 -11.27
N LEU A 423 12.36 10.12 -12.18
CA LEU A 423 12.84 8.77 -11.89
C LEU A 423 13.89 8.74 -10.78
N ILE A 424 14.86 9.67 -10.84
CA ILE A 424 15.89 9.82 -9.80
C ILE A 424 15.27 10.13 -8.43
N ASN A 425 14.22 10.96 -8.40
CA ASN A 425 13.56 11.30 -7.14
C ASN A 425 12.66 10.17 -6.61
N ALA A 426 12.06 9.34 -7.46
CA ALA A 426 11.40 8.11 -7.06
C ALA A 426 12.38 7.13 -6.38
N GLU A 427 13.57 6.93 -6.95
CA GLU A 427 14.63 6.12 -6.31
C GLU A 427 15.05 6.68 -4.95
N ARG A 428 15.13 7.99 -4.82
CA ARG A 428 15.50 8.64 -3.55
C ARG A 428 14.47 8.43 -2.45
N CYS A 429 13.18 8.40 -2.78
CA CYS A 429 12.13 7.99 -1.85
C CYS A 429 12.33 6.54 -1.40
N LEU A 430 12.56 5.62 -2.33
CA LEU A 430 12.82 4.22 -1.96
C LEU A 430 14.09 4.08 -1.11
N ASN A 431 15.16 4.81 -1.44
CA ASN A 431 16.39 4.79 -0.66
C ASN A 431 16.18 5.26 0.78
N HIS A 432 15.28 6.23 1.02
CA HIS A 432 14.88 6.63 2.37
C HIS A 432 14.29 5.45 3.14
N VAL A 433 13.32 4.74 2.57
CA VAL A 433 12.71 3.55 3.18
C VAL A 433 13.75 2.44 3.44
N LEU A 434 14.73 2.29 2.54
CA LEU A 434 15.75 1.24 2.62
C LEU A 434 16.95 1.59 3.52
N GLY A 435 16.93 2.72 4.24
CA GLY A 435 17.91 3.05 5.27
C GLY A 435 18.72 4.33 5.04
N GLN A 436 18.50 5.06 3.95
CA GLN A 436 19.10 6.39 3.75
C GLN A 436 18.27 7.47 4.47
N ASN A 437 18.10 7.32 5.77
CA ASN A 437 17.31 8.15 6.66
C ASN A 437 18.05 8.41 7.99
N ALA A 438 17.49 9.24 8.86
CA ALA A 438 18.13 9.63 10.11
C ALA A 438 18.38 8.46 11.07
N THR A 439 17.52 7.43 11.06
CA THR A 439 17.60 6.27 11.95
C THR A 439 18.53 5.17 11.45
N GLY A 440 18.82 5.13 10.15
CA GLY A 440 19.55 4.05 9.50
C GLY A 440 18.78 2.72 9.43
N TYR A 441 17.50 2.69 9.77
CA TYR A 441 16.64 1.53 9.60
C TYR A 441 16.24 1.35 8.13
N CYS A 442 16.33 0.12 7.63
CA CYS A 442 15.51 -0.33 6.52
C CYS A 442 14.12 -0.62 7.08
N PHE A 443 13.13 0.19 6.78
CA PHE A 443 11.77 0.08 7.32
C PHE A 443 10.94 -1.05 6.72
N VAL A 444 11.58 -2.04 6.13
CA VAL A 444 10.92 -3.25 5.61
C VAL A 444 11.38 -4.47 6.40
N THR A 445 10.44 -5.21 6.95
CA THR A 445 10.74 -6.43 7.72
C THR A 445 11.47 -7.46 6.88
N GLY A 446 12.52 -8.05 7.44
CA GLY A 446 13.33 -9.08 6.77
C GLY A 446 14.34 -8.56 5.75
N PHE A 447 14.40 -7.26 5.49
CA PHE A 447 15.34 -6.64 4.54
C PHE A 447 16.36 -5.73 5.24
N GLY A 448 17.53 -5.58 4.59
CA GLY A 448 18.63 -4.78 5.15
C GLY A 448 19.34 -5.47 6.31
N THR A 449 20.35 -4.79 6.83
CA THR A 449 21.13 -5.26 8.00
C THR A 449 20.55 -4.76 9.32
N HIS A 450 19.79 -3.67 9.27
CA HIS A 450 19.12 -3.04 10.39
C HIS A 450 17.65 -2.81 10.02
N SER A 451 16.80 -3.74 10.41
CA SER A 451 15.38 -3.75 10.07
C SER A 451 14.55 -4.10 11.30
N PRO A 452 13.24 -3.75 11.30
CA PRO A 452 12.33 -4.03 12.40
C PRO A 452 12.31 -5.51 12.79
N LYS A 453 12.36 -5.77 14.10
CA LYS A 453 12.33 -7.10 14.70
C LYS A 453 11.09 -7.36 15.52
N GLN A 454 10.45 -6.31 15.98
CA GLN A 454 9.29 -6.36 16.86
C GLN A 454 8.13 -5.48 16.32
N PRO A 455 7.64 -5.71 15.07
CA PRO A 455 6.55 -4.91 14.54
C PRO A 455 5.29 -5.07 15.40
N HIS A 456 4.48 -4.02 15.47
CA HIS A 456 3.13 -4.08 16.00
C HIS A 456 2.23 -4.84 15.03
N HIS A 457 2.40 -6.16 15.00
CA HIS A 457 1.72 -7.06 14.06
C HIS A 457 1.48 -8.41 14.74
N ARG A 458 0.22 -8.73 15.01
CA ARG A 458 -0.16 -9.97 15.71
C ARG A 458 0.34 -11.22 15.01
N LEU A 459 0.18 -11.31 13.70
CA LEU A 459 0.68 -12.46 12.94
C LEU A 459 2.20 -12.62 13.01
N SER A 460 2.98 -11.54 12.92
CA SER A 460 4.44 -11.63 13.05
C SER A 460 4.89 -12.16 14.40
N ASN A 461 4.09 -11.93 15.45
CA ASN A 461 4.46 -12.31 16.82
C ASN A 461 4.26 -13.80 17.15
N ILE A 462 3.60 -14.55 16.27
CA ILE A 462 3.45 -16.01 16.47
C ILE A 462 4.67 -16.80 16.01
N TYR A 463 5.62 -16.18 15.29
CA TYR A 463 6.78 -16.86 14.71
C TYR A 463 8.05 -16.63 15.54
N PRO A 464 8.70 -17.71 16.03
CA PRO A 464 9.89 -17.59 16.88
C PRO A 464 11.14 -17.10 16.13
N ASN A 465 11.17 -17.26 14.82
CA ASN A 465 12.33 -16.94 13.97
C ASN A 465 12.36 -15.49 13.47
N GLY A 466 11.46 -14.66 13.92
CA GLY A 466 11.35 -13.25 13.53
C GLY A 466 10.06 -12.93 12.79
N PRO A 467 9.84 -11.65 12.49
CA PRO A 467 8.61 -11.23 11.85
C PRO A 467 8.48 -11.75 10.42
N LEU A 468 7.26 -11.82 9.93
CA LEU A 468 6.94 -12.03 8.52
C LEU A 468 7.70 -11.02 7.65
N PRO A 469 8.35 -11.44 6.56
CA PRO A 469 9.14 -10.54 5.71
C PRO A 469 8.26 -9.74 4.74
N GLY A 470 8.79 -8.60 4.28
CA GLY A 470 8.20 -7.81 3.21
C GLY A 470 7.16 -6.78 3.65
N PHE A 471 6.96 -6.59 4.96
CA PHE A 471 6.05 -5.57 5.46
C PHE A 471 6.73 -4.22 5.63
N LEU A 472 6.11 -3.17 5.11
CA LEU A 472 6.49 -1.79 5.35
C LEU A 472 5.99 -1.35 6.73
N ILE A 473 6.89 -0.78 7.52
CA ILE A 473 6.57 -0.20 8.82
C ILE A 473 6.17 1.26 8.66
N GLY A 474 5.22 1.72 9.48
CA GLY A 474 4.71 3.10 9.47
C GLY A 474 5.79 4.18 9.49
N GLY A 475 6.86 3.99 10.27
CA GLY A 475 8.00 4.88 10.28
C GLY A 475 7.98 5.94 11.40
N PRO A 476 8.96 6.86 11.42
CA PRO A 476 9.05 7.89 12.44
C PRO A 476 7.79 8.76 12.49
N ASN A 477 7.32 9.05 13.70
CA ASN A 477 6.10 9.82 13.92
C ASN A 477 6.31 10.86 15.03
N ARG A 478 6.23 12.14 14.67
CA ARG A 478 6.44 13.27 15.59
C ARG A 478 5.39 13.38 16.69
N GLU A 479 4.18 12.89 16.42
CA GLU A 479 3.03 13.03 17.33
C GLU A 479 3.04 12.00 18.45
N ARG A 480 3.65 10.80 18.22
CA ARG A 480 3.86 9.78 19.25
C ARG A 480 2.59 9.46 20.04
N GLN A 481 1.48 9.19 19.34
CA GLN A 481 0.15 9.02 19.93
C GLN A 481 0.10 7.90 20.99
N ASP A 482 1.05 6.97 20.97
CA ASP A 482 1.17 5.83 21.90
C ASP A 482 2.17 6.06 23.04
N ASP A 483 2.79 7.25 23.16
CA ASP A 483 3.75 7.53 24.25
C ASP A 483 3.09 7.41 25.62
N GLY A 484 3.67 6.58 26.48
CA GLY A 484 3.12 6.25 27.81
C GLY A 484 2.06 5.14 27.84
N ILE A 485 1.67 4.57 26.68
CA ILE A 485 0.71 3.47 26.58
C ILE A 485 1.50 2.14 26.50
N ASP A 486 1.08 1.12 27.24
CA ASP A 486 1.64 -0.24 27.24
C ASP A 486 3.19 -0.30 27.32
N GLY A 487 3.79 0.66 28.03
CA GLY A 487 5.23 0.75 28.24
C GLY A 487 6.00 1.39 27.07
N VAL A 488 5.32 1.93 26.08
CA VAL A 488 5.94 2.73 25.01
C VAL A 488 6.57 3.99 25.63
N THR A 489 7.80 4.26 25.30
CA THR A 489 8.50 5.47 25.77
C THR A 489 9.52 5.90 24.71
N TYR A 490 9.28 7.04 24.14
CA TYR A 490 10.17 7.61 23.11
C TYR A 490 11.43 8.24 23.73
N PRO A 491 12.56 8.20 23.03
CA PRO A 491 13.74 8.93 23.45
C PRO A 491 13.44 10.43 23.59
N LYS A 492 14.01 11.04 24.64
CA LYS A 492 13.85 12.48 24.85
C LYS A 492 14.77 13.28 23.93
N ASN A 493 14.28 14.42 23.46
CA ASN A 493 15.06 15.38 22.65
C ASN A 493 15.55 14.82 21.30
N VAL A 494 14.82 13.89 20.71
CA VAL A 494 15.06 13.46 19.32
C VAL A 494 14.22 14.30 18.35
N SER A 495 14.73 14.46 17.14
CA SER A 495 14.02 15.11 16.05
C SER A 495 12.84 14.24 15.55
N ALA A 496 11.98 14.82 14.71
CA ALA A 496 10.82 14.11 14.16
C ALA A 496 11.23 12.87 13.38
N ASP A 497 12.30 12.97 12.58
CA ASP A 497 12.86 11.91 11.75
C ASP A 497 13.56 10.78 12.54
N GLU A 498 13.88 11.01 13.81
CA GLU A 498 14.43 10.00 14.73
C GLU A 498 13.35 9.40 15.67
N SER A 499 12.10 9.83 15.55
CA SER A 499 10.99 9.45 16.43
C SER A 499 10.38 8.10 16.05
N TYR A 500 11.18 7.04 16.15
CA TYR A 500 10.85 5.66 15.81
C TYR A 500 11.26 4.69 16.91
N LEU A 501 10.43 3.67 17.16
CA LEU A 501 10.72 2.59 18.10
C LEU A 501 10.45 1.22 17.45
N ASP A 502 11.48 0.37 17.37
CA ASP A 502 11.29 -1.06 17.08
C ASP A 502 10.84 -1.78 18.36
N PHE A 503 9.59 -1.53 18.75
CA PHE A 503 8.99 -2.07 19.96
C PHE A 503 7.54 -2.47 19.68
N ARG A 504 7.21 -3.74 19.96
CA ARG A 504 5.92 -4.34 19.62
C ARG A 504 4.68 -3.55 20.04
N PRO A 505 4.59 -2.96 21.26
CA PRO A 505 3.45 -2.15 21.63
C PRO A 505 3.30 -0.83 20.85
N SER A 506 4.39 -0.32 20.24
CA SER A 506 4.33 0.94 19.50
C SER A 506 3.58 0.78 18.18
N TYR A 507 2.28 1.09 18.18
CA TYR A 507 1.48 1.12 16.96
C TYR A 507 1.74 2.40 16.16
N ALA A 508 2.00 3.52 16.81
CA ALA A 508 2.15 4.82 16.14
C ALA A 508 3.39 4.92 15.21
N THR A 509 4.40 4.05 15.39
CA THR A 509 5.62 4.06 14.55
C THR A 509 5.99 2.71 13.97
N ASN A 510 5.52 1.60 14.57
CA ASN A 510 6.02 0.26 14.26
C ASN A 510 4.93 -0.71 13.78
N GLU A 511 3.77 -0.21 13.41
CA GLU A 511 2.69 -1.00 12.83
C GLU A 511 2.94 -1.28 11.35
N VAL A 512 2.22 -2.27 10.83
CA VAL A 512 2.11 -2.63 9.41
C VAL A 512 0.65 -2.55 9.00
N THR A 513 0.36 -2.24 7.73
CA THR A 513 -0.99 -2.28 7.18
C THR A 513 -0.97 -2.50 5.67
N ILE A 514 -2.09 -2.99 5.12
CA ILE A 514 -2.22 -3.29 3.70
C ILE A 514 -2.05 -2.05 2.82
N ASN A 515 -2.60 -0.90 3.22
CA ASN A 515 -2.48 0.36 2.46
C ASN A 515 -1.03 0.89 2.44
N TRP A 516 -0.23 0.60 3.46
CA TRP A 516 1.18 0.96 3.41
C TRP A 516 1.97 0.02 2.52
N ASN A 517 1.68 -1.25 2.60
CA ASN A 517 2.42 -2.26 1.86
C ASN A 517 2.20 -2.17 0.35
N VAL A 518 1.00 -1.75 -0.07
CA VAL A 518 0.70 -1.57 -1.50
C VAL A 518 1.57 -0.51 -2.15
N THR A 519 1.87 0.58 -1.45
CA THR A 519 2.74 1.65 -1.98
C THR A 519 4.19 1.20 -2.10
N LEU A 520 4.67 0.36 -1.18
CA LEU A 520 6.02 -0.20 -1.25
C LEU A 520 6.21 -1.03 -2.53
N PHE A 521 5.32 -2.00 -2.80
CA PHE A 521 5.52 -2.84 -3.97
C PHE A 521 5.26 -2.07 -5.27
N ALA A 522 4.32 -1.14 -5.31
CA ALA A 522 4.06 -0.31 -6.48
C ALA A 522 5.29 0.54 -6.85
N LEU A 523 5.93 1.16 -5.86
CA LEU A 523 7.16 1.92 -6.05
C LEU A 523 8.33 1.03 -6.51
N THR A 524 8.55 -0.10 -5.84
CA THR A 524 9.67 -1.00 -6.18
C THR A 524 9.51 -1.65 -7.55
N ALA A 525 8.30 -2.07 -7.91
CA ALA A 525 8.00 -2.61 -9.24
C ALA A 525 8.13 -1.55 -10.33
N GLY A 526 7.61 -0.34 -10.07
CA GLY A 526 7.72 0.77 -11.01
C GLY A 526 9.17 1.13 -11.33
N LEU A 527 10.05 1.13 -10.32
CA LEU A 527 11.48 1.36 -10.50
C LEU A 527 12.17 0.20 -11.23
N ASP A 528 11.87 -1.04 -10.88
CA ASP A 528 12.44 -2.22 -11.54
C ASP A 528 11.99 -2.36 -13.01
N ALA A 529 10.79 -1.90 -13.33
CA ALA A 529 10.26 -1.97 -14.69
C ALA A 529 10.93 -0.98 -15.66
N GLN A 530 11.60 0.06 -15.14
CA GLN A 530 12.35 1.03 -15.94
C GLN A 530 13.77 0.55 -16.29
N GLN A 531 14.25 -0.52 -15.67
CA GLN A 531 15.55 -1.12 -15.92
C GLN A 531 15.43 -2.07 -17.13
#